data_f96ee062ecc9d9253ee8b499213a4703
#
_entry.id   f96ee062ecc9d9253ee8b499213a4703
#
_cell.length_a   1.000
_cell.length_b   1.000
_cell.length_c   1.000
_cell.angle_alpha   90.00
_cell.angle_beta   90.00
_cell.angle_gamma   90.00
#
_symmetry.space_group_name_H-M   'P 1'
#
loop_
_entity.id
_entity.type
_entity.pdbx_description
1 polymer ?
#
loop_
_entity_poly.entity_id
_entity_poly.type
_entity_poly.pdbx_seq_one_letter_code
_entity_poly.pdbx_strand_id
1 'polypeptide(L)'
;MTSEPQQFASDNYSGICPEAWAAMEEANHGHAPAYGDDLWTARASDAFRTLFETDCEVFFAFNGTAANSLALASLCQSYHSVICSDAAHVETDECGAPEFFSNGSKLLVAPSAGGKLTPEAIRAIATARSDIHFPNPRVVTV
;
A
#
# COMPACT_ATOMS: atom_id res chain seq x y z
N MET A 1 -15.26 29.08 22.43
CA MET A 1 -14.81 28.29 21.27
C MET A 1 -15.84 27.21 21.08
N THR A 2 -16.63 27.25 20.02
CA THR A 2 -17.54 26.16 19.66
C THR A 2 -16.68 25.00 19.17
N SER A 3 -16.71 23.88 19.89
CA SER A 3 -16.03 22.68 19.42
C SER A 3 -16.68 22.24 18.11
N GLU A 4 -15.91 22.13 17.06
CA GLU A 4 -16.37 21.54 15.81
C GLU A 4 -16.87 20.10 16.09
N PRO A 5 -17.99 19.68 15.50
CA PRO A 5 -18.51 18.35 15.71
C PRO A 5 -17.49 17.32 15.17
N GLN A 6 -17.16 16.34 15.99
CA GLN A 6 -16.29 15.24 15.59
C GLN A 6 -17.03 14.35 14.59
N GLN A 7 -16.36 13.98 13.52
CA GLN A 7 -16.85 13.04 12.53
C GLN A 7 -16.03 11.74 12.55
N PHE A 8 -16.66 10.62 12.26
CA PHE A 8 -16.04 9.28 12.27
C PHE A 8 -16.21 8.55 10.93
N ALA A 9 -16.51 9.28 9.85
CA ALA A 9 -16.69 8.69 8.53
C ALA A 9 -15.34 8.33 7.88
N SER A 10 -14.37 9.25 7.94
CA SER A 10 -13.02 9.04 7.39
C SER A 10 -12.05 10.09 7.93
N ASP A 11 -10.82 9.70 8.16
CA ASP A 11 -9.69 10.61 8.44
C ASP A 11 -9.42 11.57 7.27
N ASN A 12 -9.76 11.18 6.03
CA ASN A 12 -9.69 12.04 4.85
C ASN A 12 -10.56 13.30 4.93
N TYR A 13 -11.51 13.36 5.88
CA TYR A 13 -12.35 14.53 6.11
C TYR A 13 -11.76 15.50 7.14
N SER A 14 -10.70 15.08 7.80
CA SER A 14 -10.04 15.89 8.82
C SER A 14 -9.00 16.83 8.22
N GLY A 15 -8.74 17.93 8.90
CA GLY A 15 -7.60 18.79 8.60
C GLY A 15 -6.28 18.12 9.03
N ILE A 16 -5.19 18.71 8.59
CA ILE A 16 -3.86 18.28 8.99
C ILE A 16 -3.64 18.48 10.50
N CYS A 17 -2.98 17.55 11.16
CA CYS A 17 -2.65 17.70 12.58
C CYS A 17 -1.62 18.82 12.80
N PRO A 18 -1.65 19.49 13.97
CA PRO A 18 -0.77 20.63 14.26
C PRO A 18 0.72 20.33 14.08
N GLU A 19 1.15 19.13 14.45
CA GLU A 19 2.54 18.70 14.35
C GLU A 19 3.01 18.58 12.89
N ALA A 20 2.17 18.01 12.02
CA ALA A 20 2.47 17.92 10.59
C ALA A 20 2.44 19.30 9.93
N TRP A 21 1.53 20.19 10.35
CA TRP A 21 1.50 21.56 9.87
C TRP A 21 2.77 22.32 10.23
N ALA A 22 3.23 22.22 11.48
CA ALA A 22 4.47 22.84 11.93
C ALA A 22 5.70 22.31 11.17
N ALA A 23 5.75 21.01 10.91
CA ALA A 23 6.82 20.41 10.12
C ALA A 23 6.81 20.89 8.66
N MET A 24 5.64 21.05 8.05
CA MET A 24 5.52 21.63 6.71
C MET A 24 5.95 23.11 6.69
N GLU A 25 5.61 23.89 7.69
CA GLU A 25 6.05 25.28 7.81
C GLU A 25 7.58 25.37 7.96
N GLU A 26 8.18 24.52 8.77
CA GLU A 26 9.64 24.42 8.91
C GLU A 26 10.31 24.04 7.58
N ALA A 27 9.75 23.07 6.83
CA ALA A 27 10.29 22.64 5.57
C ALA A 27 10.14 23.68 4.44
N ASN A 28 9.19 24.61 4.57
CA ASN A 28 8.89 25.62 3.55
C ASN A 28 9.82 26.85 3.62
N HIS A 29 11.06 26.69 4.02
CA HIS A 29 12.05 27.76 4.08
C HIS A 29 13.23 27.52 3.13
N GLY A 30 13.59 28.57 2.40
CA GLY A 30 14.77 28.54 1.53
C GLY A 30 14.58 27.66 0.29
N HIS A 31 15.66 26.97 -0.10
CA HIS A 31 15.71 26.10 -1.26
C HIS A 31 16.33 24.76 -0.88
N ALA A 32 15.79 23.69 -1.45
CA ALA A 32 16.29 22.33 -1.30
C ALA A 32 16.41 21.66 -2.68
N PRO A 33 17.32 20.69 -2.86
CA PRO A 33 17.36 19.87 -4.06
C PRO A 33 15.98 19.19 -4.31
N ALA A 34 15.64 19.02 -5.57
CA ALA A 34 14.42 18.31 -5.97
C ALA A 34 14.68 16.81 -6.14
N TYR A 35 13.62 16.07 -6.46
CA TYR A 35 13.64 14.64 -6.83
C TYR A 35 14.07 13.67 -5.74
N GLY A 36 13.88 14.04 -4.48
CA GLY A 36 14.20 13.19 -3.34
C GLY A 36 15.61 13.34 -2.78
N ASP A 37 16.41 14.25 -3.33
CA ASP A 37 17.77 14.53 -2.87
C ASP A 37 17.83 15.55 -1.72
N ASP A 38 16.67 15.88 -1.14
CA ASP A 38 16.54 16.82 -0.05
C ASP A 38 16.67 16.16 1.33
N LEU A 39 16.97 16.99 2.33
CA LEU A 39 17.14 16.55 3.71
C LEU A 39 15.86 15.95 4.31
N TRP A 40 14.68 16.43 3.92
CA TRP A 40 13.41 15.98 4.47
C TRP A 40 13.09 14.56 4.03
N THR A 41 13.30 14.25 2.75
CA THR A 41 13.17 12.89 2.20
C THR A 41 14.17 11.94 2.86
N ALA A 42 15.41 12.36 3.05
CA ALA A 42 16.43 11.55 3.74
C ALA A 42 16.00 11.24 5.19
N ARG A 43 15.58 12.26 5.96
CA ARG A 43 15.11 12.10 7.33
C ARG A 43 13.88 11.20 7.44
N ALA A 44 12.94 11.32 6.50
CA ALA A 44 11.76 10.44 6.46
C ALA A 44 12.18 8.98 6.21
N SER A 45 13.08 8.73 5.26
CA SER A 45 13.60 7.40 4.98
C SER A 45 14.32 6.79 6.19
N ASP A 46 15.13 7.58 6.90
CA ASP A 46 15.82 7.14 8.11
C ASP A 46 14.85 6.84 9.27
N ALA A 47 13.74 7.59 9.36
CA ALA A 47 12.69 7.30 10.32
C ALA A 47 12.03 5.94 10.07
N PHE A 48 11.80 5.57 8.80
CA PHE A 48 11.31 4.23 8.44
C PHE A 48 12.31 3.13 8.79
N ARG A 49 13.61 3.31 8.48
CA ARG A 49 14.66 2.34 8.87
C ARG A 49 14.72 2.15 10.37
N THR A 50 14.59 3.23 11.14
CA THR A 50 14.54 3.18 12.61
C THR A 50 13.30 2.47 13.12
N LEU A 51 12.12 2.79 12.56
CA LEU A 51 10.84 2.20 12.97
C LEU A 51 10.79 0.68 12.72
N PHE A 52 11.31 0.25 11.59
CA PHE A 52 11.30 -1.17 11.21
C PHE A 52 12.57 -1.93 11.64
N GLU A 53 13.52 -1.24 12.28
CA GLU A 53 14.79 -1.82 12.75
C GLU A 53 15.52 -2.59 11.62
N THR A 54 15.48 -2.07 10.41
CA THR A 54 16.07 -2.72 9.24
C THR A 54 16.65 -1.72 8.26
N ASP A 55 17.72 -2.13 7.58
CA ASP A 55 18.22 -1.41 6.40
C ASP A 55 17.30 -1.70 5.22
N CYS A 56 16.66 -0.67 4.68
CA CYS A 56 15.70 -0.78 3.58
C CYS A 56 15.72 0.47 2.69
N GLU A 57 15.34 0.28 1.45
CA GLU A 57 15.00 1.39 0.56
C GLU A 57 13.54 1.81 0.76
N VAL A 58 13.31 3.12 0.75
CA VAL A 58 11.99 3.72 0.98
C VAL A 58 11.56 4.48 -0.27
N PHE A 59 10.43 4.09 -0.81
CA PHE A 59 9.84 4.71 -1.99
C PHE A 59 8.54 5.40 -1.59
N PHE A 60 8.49 6.73 -1.76
CA PHE A 60 7.27 7.50 -1.50
C PHE A 60 6.36 7.46 -2.71
N ALA A 61 5.11 7.09 -2.50
CA ALA A 61 4.07 7.04 -3.52
C ALA A 61 3.03 8.14 -3.29
N PHE A 62 2.33 8.51 -4.35
CA PHE A 62 1.35 9.58 -4.34
C PHE A 62 0.15 9.29 -3.40
N ASN A 63 -0.30 8.04 -3.37
CA ASN A 63 -1.38 7.55 -2.51
C ASN A 63 -1.25 6.04 -2.29
N GLY A 64 -2.17 5.45 -1.51
CA GLY A 64 -2.19 4.02 -1.21
C GLY A 64 -2.35 3.15 -2.46
N THR A 65 -3.23 3.53 -3.39
CA THR A 65 -3.41 2.81 -4.66
C THR A 65 -2.13 2.76 -5.49
N ALA A 66 -1.39 3.88 -5.56
CA ALA A 66 -0.09 3.90 -6.23
C ALA A 66 0.93 3.01 -5.52
N ALA A 67 0.96 3.03 -4.17
CA ALA A 67 1.85 2.18 -3.39
C ALA A 67 1.56 0.69 -3.61
N ASN A 68 0.30 0.27 -3.53
CA ASN A 68 -0.11 -1.10 -3.79
C ASN A 68 0.22 -1.54 -5.23
N SER A 69 -0.11 -0.70 -6.20
CA SER A 69 0.15 -0.99 -7.62
C SER A 69 1.64 -1.15 -7.90
N LEU A 70 2.49 -0.27 -7.38
CA LEU A 70 3.94 -0.35 -7.55
C LEU A 70 4.53 -1.57 -6.84
N ALA A 71 4.09 -1.86 -5.61
CA ALA A 71 4.53 -3.01 -4.86
C ALA A 71 4.20 -4.32 -5.59
N LEU A 72 2.96 -4.46 -6.05
CA LEU A 72 2.51 -5.65 -6.78
C LEU A 72 3.20 -5.76 -8.16
N ALA A 73 3.35 -4.66 -8.88
CA ALA A 73 4.07 -4.65 -10.17
C ALA A 73 5.54 -5.03 -10.02
N SER A 74 6.18 -4.70 -8.91
CA SER A 74 7.57 -5.08 -8.65
C SER A 74 7.76 -6.59 -8.41
N LEU A 75 6.70 -7.27 -7.95
CA LEU A 75 6.73 -8.68 -7.54
C LEU A 75 6.08 -9.62 -8.57
N CYS A 76 5.18 -9.10 -9.40
CA CYS A 76 4.35 -9.88 -10.30
C CYS A 76 4.67 -9.64 -11.79
N GLN A 77 4.44 -10.66 -12.59
CA GLN A 77 4.33 -10.61 -14.05
C GLN A 77 2.89 -10.96 -14.44
N SER A 78 2.52 -10.72 -15.70
CA SER A 78 1.15 -10.95 -16.22
C SER A 78 0.59 -12.37 -16.00
N TYR A 79 1.46 -13.35 -15.86
CA TYR A 79 1.11 -14.77 -15.62
C TYR A 79 1.11 -15.15 -14.12
N HIS A 80 1.36 -14.20 -13.25
CA HIS A 80 1.25 -14.40 -11.80
C HIS A 80 -0.15 -14.01 -11.30
N SER A 81 -0.44 -14.41 -10.08
CA SER A 81 -1.61 -14.01 -9.33
C SER A 81 -1.26 -13.53 -7.93
N VAL A 82 -2.15 -12.74 -7.38
CA VAL A 82 -2.07 -12.17 -6.04
C VAL A 82 -3.23 -12.69 -5.22
N ILE A 83 -2.96 -13.32 -4.09
CA ILE A 83 -3.99 -13.74 -3.14
C ILE A 83 -4.32 -12.56 -2.25
N CYS A 84 -5.59 -12.22 -2.13
CA CYS A 84 -6.09 -11.15 -1.26
C CYS A 84 -7.37 -11.59 -0.55
N SER A 85 -7.79 -10.85 0.47
CA SER A 85 -9.10 -11.07 1.09
C SER A 85 -10.22 -10.47 0.24
N ASP A 86 -11.44 -10.93 0.47
CA ASP A 86 -12.67 -10.37 -0.12
C ASP A 86 -12.98 -8.94 0.35
N ALA A 87 -12.28 -8.45 1.38
CA ALA A 87 -12.36 -7.09 1.88
C ALA A 87 -11.06 -6.27 1.64
N ALA A 88 -10.11 -6.83 0.88
CA ALA A 88 -8.86 -6.13 0.60
C ALA A 88 -9.09 -4.90 -0.28
N HIS A 89 -8.42 -3.81 0.03
CA HIS A 89 -8.52 -2.55 -0.71
C HIS A 89 -8.19 -2.71 -2.20
N VAL A 90 -7.21 -3.56 -2.54
CA VAL A 90 -6.83 -3.89 -3.93
C VAL A 90 -7.97 -4.52 -4.73
N GLU A 91 -8.91 -5.22 -4.06
CA GLU A 91 -10.08 -5.84 -4.70
C GLU A 91 -11.27 -4.88 -4.76
N THR A 92 -11.51 -4.11 -3.69
CA THR A 92 -12.76 -3.37 -3.51
C THR A 92 -12.70 -1.91 -3.96
N ASP A 93 -11.56 -1.24 -3.81
CA ASP A 93 -11.48 0.22 -3.87
C ASP A 93 -10.33 0.80 -4.72
N GLU A 94 -9.73 0.01 -5.61
CA GLU A 94 -8.62 0.48 -6.47
C GLU A 94 -8.91 0.43 -7.96
N CYS A 95 -10.15 0.13 -8.34
CA CYS A 95 -10.66 0.27 -9.71
C CYS A 95 -9.82 -0.45 -10.78
N GLY A 96 -9.21 -1.60 -10.44
CA GLY A 96 -8.35 -2.38 -11.34
C GLY A 96 -6.95 -1.80 -11.57
N ALA A 97 -6.52 -0.83 -10.77
CA ALA A 97 -5.18 -0.26 -10.89
C ALA A 97 -4.06 -1.29 -10.62
N PRO A 98 -4.15 -2.16 -9.60
CA PRO A 98 -3.15 -3.19 -9.36
C PRO A 98 -2.96 -4.12 -10.57
N GLU A 99 -4.04 -4.58 -11.18
CA GLU A 99 -4.02 -5.44 -12.36
C GLU A 99 -3.44 -4.72 -13.57
N PHE A 100 -3.84 -3.46 -13.77
CA PHE A 100 -3.33 -2.65 -14.88
C PHE A 100 -1.83 -2.46 -14.81
N PHE A 101 -1.31 -2.03 -13.68
CA PHE A 101 0.12 -1.74 -13.51
C PHE A 101 1.00 -2.98 -13.37
N SER A 102 0.44 -4.12 -12.99
CA SER A 102 1.15 -5.41 -12.97
C SER A 102 1.05 -6.19 -14.30
N ASN A 103 0.66 -5.52 -15.39
CA ASN A 103 0.48 -6.10 -16.72
C ASN A 103 -0.59 -7.20 -16.79
N GLY A 104 -1.62 -7.13 -15.97
CA GLY A 104 -2.74 -8.06 -15.98
C GLY A 104 -2.61 -9.23 -15.03
N SER A 105 -1.85 -9.12 -13.94
CA SER A 105 -1.86 -10.15 -12.89
C SER A 105 -3.28 -10.30 -12.31
N LYS A 106 -3.64 -11.53 -11.97
CA LYS A 106 -5.01 -11.85 -11.52
C LYS A 106 -5.08 -11.79 -9.99
N LEU A 107 -6.10 -11.13 -9.45
CA LEU A 107 -6.46 -11.27 -8.06
C LEU A 107 -7.17 -12.62 -7.83
N LEU A 108 -6.78 -13.34 -6.80
CA LEU A 108 -7.39 -14.57 -6.31
C LEU A 108 -7.97 -14.28 -4.92
N VAL A 109 -9.25 -14.04 -4.90
CA VAL A 109 -9.97 -13.60 -3.70
C VAL A 109 -10.24 -14.79 -2.78
N ALA A 110 -9.76 -14.70 -1.54
CA ALA A 110 -10.03 -15.66 -0.48
C ALA A 110 -11.13 -15.14 0.44
N PRO A 111 -12.07 -15.99 0.89
CA PRO A 111 -13.00 -15.63 1.93
C PRO A 111 -12.24 -15.27 3.21
N SER A 112 -12.66 -14.20 3.87
CA SER A 112 -12.00 -13.71 5.07
C SER A 112 -12.96 -13.66 6.28
N ALA A 113 -12.39 -13.71 7.47
CA ALA A 113 -13.10 -13.48 8.71
C ALA A 113 -12.81 -12.06 9.21
N GLY A 114 -13.75 -11.14 9.00
CA GLY A 114 -13.56 -9.73 9.34
C GLY A 114 -12.41 -9.08 8.59
N GLY A 115 -12.24 -9.38 7.32
CA GLY A 115 -11.19 -8.84 6.45
C GLY A 115 -9.82 -9.51 6.61
N LYS A 116 -9.67 -10.47 7.52
CA LYS A 116 -8.38 -11.11 7.80
C LYS A 116 -8.27 -12.46 7.11
N LEU A 117 -7.16 -12.68 6.40
CA LEU A 117 -6.80 -13.97 5.84
C LEU A 117 -6.26 -14.91 6.91
N THR A 118 -6.61 -16.20 6.81
CA THR A 118 -5.94 -17.24 7.60
C THR A 118 -4.90 -17.98 6.75
N PRO A 119 -3.88 -18.59 7.37
CA PRO A 119 -2.92 -19.42 6.65
C PRO A 119 -3.58 -20.56 5.86
N GLU A 120 -4.69 -21.11 6.36
CA GLU A 120 -5.45 -22.17 5.72
C GLU A 120 -6.13 -21.67 4.45
N ALA A 121 -6.77 -20.49 4.49
CA ALA A 121 -7.41 -19.88 3.33
C ALA A 121 -6.37 -19.55 2.23
N ILE A 122 -5.23 -19.00 2.62
CA ILE A 122 -4.10 -18.74 1.70
C ILE A 122 -3.63 -20.04 1.06
N ARG A 123 -3.37 -21.07 1.87
CA ARG A 123 -2.88 -22.38 1.40
C ARG A 123 -3.87 -23.04 0.45
N ALA A 124 -5.16 -22.98 0.76
CA ALA A 124 -6.20 -23.56 -0.08
C ALA A 124 -6.18 -22.98 -1.50
N ILE A 125 -5.99 -21.66 -1.63
CA ILE A 125 -5.88 -21.00 -2.94
C ILE A 125 -4.53 -21.29 -3.59
N ALA A 126 -3.44 -21.18 -2.84
CA ALA A 126 -2.09 -21.36 -3.35
C ALA A 126 -1.83 -22.76 -3.92
N THR A 127 -2.55 -23.78 -3.43
CA THR A 127 -2.41 -25.18 -3.85
C THR A 127 -3.58 -25.71 -4.66
N ALA A 128 -4.60 -24.88 -4.95
CA ALA A 128 -5.82 -25.30 -5.64
C ALA A 128 -5.56 -25.80 -7.06
N ARG A 129 -4.60 -25.17 -7.73
CA ARG A 129 -4.23 -25.51 -9.12
C ARG A 129 -2.72 -25.37 -9.31
N SER A 130 -2.15 -26.31 -10.07
CA SER A 130 -0.73 -26.32 -10.43
C SER A 130 -0.51 -26.49 -11.95
N ASP A 131 -1.58 -26.42 -12.74
CA ASP A 131 -1.51 -26.58 -14.19
C ASP A 131 -1.08 -25.27 -14.87
N ILE A 132 -0.50 -25.40 -16.07
CA ILE A 132 0.06 -24.30 -16.85
C ILE A 132 -0.98 -23.30 -17.39
N HIS A 133 -2.27 -23.58 -17.26
CA HIS A 133 -3.36 -22.72 -17.75
C HIS A 133 -3.89 -21.78 -16.66
N PHE A 134 -3.34 -21.83 -15.47
CA PHE A 134 -3.77 -20.99 -14.36
C PHE A 134 -2.63 -20.09 -13.86
N PRO A 135 -2.91 -18.81 -13.53
CA PRO A 135 -1.88 -17.89 -13.06
C PRO A 135 -1.26 -18.39 -11.75
N ASN A 136 0.06 -18.40 -11.71
CA ASN A 136 0.79 -18.90 -10.54
C ASN A 136 0.71 -17.91 -9.36
N PRO A 137 0.22 -18.30 -8.18
CA PRO A 137 0.22 -17.44 -6.99
C PRO A 137 1.64 -17.02 -6.62
N ARG A 138 1.88 -15.71 -6.59
CA ARG A 138 3.20 -15.13 -6.36
C ARG A 138 3.26 -14.28 -5.10
N VAL A 139 2.17 -13.58 -4.79
CA VAL A 139 2.08 -12.60 -3.70
C VAL A 139 0.82 -12.87 -2.89
N VAL A 140 0.91 -12.61 -1.60
CA VAL A 140 -0.23 -12.45 -0.70
C VAL A 140 -0.22 -11.00 -0.25
N THR A 141 -1.35 -10.31 -0.39
CA THR A 141 -1.56 -8.97 0.16
C THR A 141 -2.56 -9.04 1.33
N VAL A 142 -2.25 -8.34 2.42
CA VAL A 142 -3.03 -8.33 3.66
C VAL A 142 -3.34 -6.91 4.09
#